data_5b8a6ae1512c48dd5a8435ae5edfa6af
#
_entry.id   5b8a6ae1512c48dd5a8435ae5edfa6af
#
_cell.length_a   1.000
_cell.length_b   1.000
_cell.length_c   1.000
_cell.angle_alpha   90.00
_cell.angle_beta   90.00
_cell.angle_gamma   90.00
#
_symmetry.space_group_name_H-M   'P 1'
#
loop_
_entity.id
_entity.type
_entity.pdbx_description
1 polymer ?
#
loop_
_entity_poly.entity_id
_entity_poly.type
_entity_poly.pdbx_seq_one_letter_code
_entity_poly.pdbx_strand_id
1 'polypeptide(L)'
;MVKVLYIDDDRINTLLFVETCRFARGVEVETAGSGAEALEVALRWRPELLVIDLHLPDTTGYDLLPAIRQALAAPDLPAFLCTADEAPLVEQPAREAGFAGCWTKPVELQQVLNELNRRSDGSVAR
;
A
#
# COMPACT_ATOMS: atom_id res chain seq x y z
N MET A 1 14.94 2.15 -7.22
CA MET A 1 14.22 1.35 -6.24
C MET A 1 12.78 1.76 -6.13
N VAL A 2 11.91 0.81 -5.84
CA VAL A 2 10.50 1.11 -5.61
C VAL A 2 10.30 1.40 -4.13
N LYS A 3 9.75 2.57 -3.83
CA LYS A 3 9.46 2.97 -2.45
C LYS A 3 8.01 2.64 -2.12
N VAL A 4 7.81 1.75 -1.17
CA VAL A 4 6.48 1.28 -0.77
C VAL A 4 6.15 1.79 0.63
N LEU A 5 5.01 2.45 0.78
CA LEU A 5 4.50 2.85 2.08
C LEU A 5 3.37 1.89 2.46
N TYR A 6 3.57 1.15 3.55
CA TYR A 6 2.61 0.20 4.08
C TYR A 6 1.88 0.82 5.28
N ILE A 7 0.58 0.92 5.20
CA ILE A 7 -0.24 1.65 6.17
C ILE A 7 -1.22 0.69 6.83
N ASP A 8 -0.97 0.37 8.10
CA ASP A 8 -1.76 -0.60 8.86
C ASP A 8 -1.45 -0.37 10.34
N ASP A 9 -2.48 -0.35 11.19
CA ASP A 9 -2.29 -0.18 12.63
C ASP A 9 -1.95 -1.48 13.35
N ASP A 10 -2.03 -2.62 12.69
CA ASP A 10 -1.69 -3.92 13.26
C ASP A 10 -0.19 -4.17 13.12
N ARG A 11 0.50 -4.24 14.27
CA ARG A 11 1.95 -4.40 14.28
C ARG A 11 2.42 -5.72 13.70
N ILE A 12 1.65 -6.79 13.90
CA ILE A 12 2.01 -8.11 13.38
C ILE A 12 1.95 -8.11 11.85
N ASN A 13 0.87 -7.58 11.29
CA ASN A 13 0.75 -7.46 9.84
C ASN A 13 1.86 -6.60 9.26
N THR A 14 2.19 -5.51 9.93
CA THR A 14 3.27 -4.61 9.50
C THR A 14 4.60 -5.33 9.47
N LEU A 15 4.93 -6.07 10.52
CA LEU A 15 6.17 -6.83 10.59
C LEU A 15 6.24 -7.91 9.50
N LEU A 16 5.12 -8.59 9.26
CA LEU A 16 5.06 -9.62 8.23
C LEU A 16 5.28 -9.01 6.84
N PHE A 17 4.70 -7.85 6.58
CA PHE A 17 4.89 -7.19 5.30
C PHE A 17 6.35 -6.77 5.11
N VAL A 18 6.95 -6.17 6.12
CA VAL A 18 8.36 -5.75 6.05
C VAL A 18 9.27 -6.96 5.80
N GLU A 19 9.03 -8.07 6.52
CA GLU A 19 9.81 -9.28 6.31
C GLU A 19 9.63 -9.85 4.91
N THR A 20 8.40 -9.82 4.38
CA THR A 20 8.12 -10.25 3.02
C THR A 20 8.95 -9.44 2.02
N CYS A 21 9.02 -8.14 2.22
CA CYS A 21 9.72 -7.25 1.28
C CYS A 21 11.22 -7.47 1.27
N ARG A 22 11.78 -8.12 2.28
CA ARG A 22 13.20 -8.46 2.28
C ARG A 22 13.58 -9.43 1.17
N PHE A 23 12.61 -10.18 0.64
CA PHE A 23 12.83 -11.10 -0.46
C PHE A 23 12.66 -10.43 -1.82
N ALA A 24 12.22 -9.19 -1.87
CA ALA A 24 12.02 -8.45 -3.10
C ALA A 24 13.26 -7.61 -3.41
N ARG A 25 13.65 -7.59 -4.67
CA ARG A 25 14.80 -6.80 -5.11
C ARG A 25 14.39 -5.37 -5.41
N GLY A 26 15.23 -4.43 -4.99
CA GLY A 26 15.05 -3.03 -5.34
C GLY A 26 13.81 -2.41 -4.72
N VAL A 27 13.44 -2.84 -3.52
CA VAL A 27 12.28 -2.33 -2.80
C VAL A 27 12.70 -1.74 -1.47
N GLU A 28 12.23 -0.53 -1.19
CA GLU A 28 12.37 0.11 0.11
C GLU A 28 10.99 0.24 0.73
N VAL A 29 10.87 0.01 2.04
CA VAL A 29 9.59 0.05 2.74
C VAL A 29 9.65 1.00 3.91
N GLU A 30 8.64 1.87 4.01
CA GLU A 30 8.35 2.62 5.21
C GLU A 30 6.96 2.22 5.68
N THR A 31 6.67 2.40 6.96
CA THR A 31 5.39 2.00 7.53
C THR A 31 4.73 3.15 8.28
N ALA A 32 3.41 3.09 8.40
CA ALA A 32 2.64 4.05 9.15
C ALA A 32 1.46 3.33 9.80
N GLY A 33 1.10 3.74 11.00
CA GLY A 33 0.04 3.09 11.78
C GLY A 33 -1.28 3.84 11.80
N SER A 34 -1.35 4.99 11.13
CA SER A 34 -2.57 5.80 11.06
C SER A 34 -2.57 6.65 9.81
N GLY A 35 -3.71 7.24 9.50
CA GLY A 35 -3.80 8.16 8.36
C GLY A 35 -2.93 9.39 8.54
N ALA A 36 -2.91 9.96 9.74
CA ALA A 36 -2.09 11.15 10.02
C ALA A 36 -0.61 10.84 9.84
N GLU A 37 -0.15 9.72 10.38
CA GLU A 37 1.24 9.30 10.22
C GLU A 37 1.57 9.02 8.75
N ALA A 38 0.63 8.40 8.03
CA ALA A 38 0.82 8.09 6.61
C ALA A 38 1.02 9.36 5.79
N LEU A 39 0.24 10.39 6.05
CA LEU A 39 0.40 11.67 5.35
C LEU A 39 1.75 12.30 5.64
N GLU A 40 2.19 12.26 6.89
CA GLU A 40 3.49 12.78 7.28
C GLU A 40 4.63 12.06 6.58
N VAL A 41 4.61 10.72 6.59
CA VAL A 41 5.61 9.91 5.92
C VAL A 41 5.58 10.14 4.42
N ALA A 42 4.38 10.18 3.83
CA ALA A 42 4.24 10.37 2.39
C ALA A 42 4.85 11.70 1.93
N LEU A 43 4.61 12.77 2.67
CA LEU A 43 5.16 14.08 2.33
C LEU A 43 6.68 14.12 2.44
N ARG A 44 7.22 13.46 3.44
CA ARG A 44 8.65 13.45 3.72
C ARG A 44 9.42 12.52 2.77
N TRP A 45 8.83 11.37 2.44
CA TRP A 45 9.54 10.28 1.76
C TRP A 45 9.12 10.08 0.31
N ARG A 46 7.92 10.47 -0.05
CA ARG A 46 7.34 10.38 -1.39
C ARG A 46 7.35 8.96 -1.95
N PRO A 47 6.49 8.09 -1.44
CA PRO A 47 6.40 6.71 -1.92
C PRO A 47 5.93 6.62 -3.37
N GLU A 48 6.27 5.51 -4.01
CA GLU A 48 5.87 5.22 -5.39
C GLU A 48 4.76 4.19 -5.46
N LEU A 49 4.45 3.55 -4.33
CA LEU A 49 3.38 2.56 -4.22
C LEU A 49 2.85 2.60 -2.80
N LEU A 50 1.53 2.56 -2.67
CA LEU A 50 0.87 2.51 -1.37
C LEU A 50 0.20 1.16 -1.16
N VAL A 51 0.29 0.64 0.05
CA VAL A 51 -0.52 -0.49 0.51
C VAL A 51 -1.26 -0.02 1.75
N ILE A 52 -2.58 0.08 1.67
CA ILE A 52 -3.37 0.76 2.70
C ILE A 52 -4.42 -0.18 3.27
N ASP A 53 -4.42 -0.33 4.60
CA ASP A 53 -5.47 -1.05 5.31
C ASP A 53 -6.79 -0.28 5.20
N LEU A 54 -7.89 -1.00 5.04
CA LEU A 54 -9.21 -0.37 4.96
C LEU A 54 -9.58 0.33 6.26
N HIS A 55 -9.33 -0.29 7.40
CA HIS A 55 -9.72 0.24 8.70
C HIS A 55 -8.52 0.76 9.48
N LEU A 56 -8.43 2.06 9.62
CA LEU A 56 -7.39 2.73 10.39
C LEU A 56 -8.03 3.43 11.60
N PRO A 57 -7.25 3.76 12.64
CA PRO A 57 -7.84 4.35 13.85
C PRO A 57 -8.48 5.72 13.60
N ASP A 58 -8.02 6.47 12.61
CA ASP A 58 -8.46 7.84 12.38
C ASP A 58 -9.12 8.06 11.01
N THR A 59 -9.13 7.05 10.13
CA THR A 59 -9.71 7.20 8.79
C THR A 59 -9.94 5.83 8.17
N THR A 60 -10.42 5.81 6.93
CA THR A 60 -10.49 4.57 6.14
C THR A 60 -9.50 4.65 4.99
N GLY A 61 -9.16 3.49 4.43
CA GLY A 61 -8.31 3.46 3.24
C GLY A 61 -8.94 4.21 2.07
N TYR A 62 -10.26 4.17 1.95
CA TYR A 62 -10.97 4.85 0.87
C TYR A 62 -10.79 6.37 0.94
N ASP A 63 -10.81 6.92 2.14
CA ASP A 63 -10.65 8.37 2.32
C ASP A 63 -9.18 8.79 2.30
N LEU A 64 -8.30 7.91 2.75
CA LEU A 64 -6.87 8.22 2.85
C LEU A 64 -6.20 8.32 1.48
N LEU A 65 -6.56 7.44 0.54
CA LEU A 65 -5.91 7.45 -0.76
C LEU A 65 -6.03 8.78 -1.49
N PRO A 66 -7.23 9.36 -1.64
CA PRO A 66 -7.32 10.67 -2.28
C PRO A 66 -6.60 11.76 -1.50
N ALA A 67 -6.57 11.67 -0.18
CA ALA A 67 -5.86 12.66 0.64
C ALA A 67 -4.35 12.62 0.38
N ILE A 68 -3.77 11.42 0.29
CA ILE A 68 -2.34 11.29 -0.01
C ILE A 68 -2.04 11.76 -1.44
N ARG A 69 -2.86 11.36 -2.40
CA ARG A 69 -2.68 11.76 -3.79
C ARG A 69 -2.72 13.28 -3.95
N GLN A 70 -3.64 13.92 -3.25
CA GLN A 70 -3.75 15.38 -3.29
C GLN A 70 -2.54 16.04 -2.63
N ALA A 71 -2.14 15.55 -1.46
CA ALA A 71 -1.02 16.12 -0.73
C ALA A 71 0.29 16.04 -1.52
N LEU A 72 0.48 14.96 -2.28
CA LEU A 72 1.68 14.75 -3.09
C LEU A 72 1.57 15.30 -4.51
N ALA A 73 0.42 15.81 -4.89
CA ALA A 73 0.13 16.20 -6.27
C ALA A 73 0.41 15.03 -7.23
N ALA A 74 0.02 13.83 -6.81
CA ALA A 74 0.28 12.59 -7.55
C ALA A 74 -1.03 11.82 -7.76
N PRO A 75 -1.89 12.26 -8.69
CA PRO A 75 -3.23 11.67 -8.87
C PRO A 75 -3.19 10.22 -9.33
N ASP A 76 -2.09 9.78 -9.92
CA ASP A 76 -1.96 8.42 -10.44
C ASP A 76 -1.10 7.52 -9.56
N LEU A 77 -0.78 7.94 -8.34
CA LEU A 77 0.01 7.14 -7.42
C LEU A 77 -0.69 5.79 -7.19
N PRO A 78 -0.05 4.66 -7.56
CA PRO A 78 -0.72 3.37 -7.43
C PRO A 78 -0.86 2.93 -5.98
N ALA A 79 -1.97 2.25 -5.70
CA ALA A 79 -2.28 1.79 -4.37
C ALA A 79 -3.05 0.48 -4.40
N PHE A 80 -2.76 -0.39 -3.41
CA PHE A 80 -3.52 -1.60 -3.16
C PHE A 80 -4.20 -1.48 -1.80
N LEU A 81 -5.46 -1.90 -1.75
CA LEU A 81 -6.20 -1.96 -0.49
C LEU A 81 -5.91 -3.30 0.17
N CYS A 82 -5.66 -3.31 1.47
CA CYS A 82 -5.39 -4.52 2.23
C CYS A 82 -6.42 -4.60 3.35
N THR A 83 -7.12 -5.74 3.47
CA THR A 83 -8.20 -5.86 4.44
C THR A 83 -8.44 -7.29 4.86
N ALA A 84 -9.00 -7.48 6.08
CA ALA A 84 -9.45 -8.77 6.54
C ALA A 84 -10.85 -9.11 6.03
N ASP A 85 -11.56 -8.14 5.44
CA ASP A 85 -12.89 -8.36 4.89
C ASP A 85 -12.83 -9.25 3.64
N GLU A 86 -13.95 -9.91 3.33
CA GLU A 86 -13.99 -10.78 2.17
C GLU A 86 -13.81 -10.00 0.88
N ALA A 87 -12.97 -10.54 -0.01
CA ALA A 87 -12.64 -9.87 -1.26
C ALA A 87 -13.84 -9.46 -2.10
N PRO A 88 -14.88 -10.32 -2.28
CA PRO A 88 -16.04 -9.91 -3.08
C PRO A 88 -16.77 -8.69 -2.55
N LEU A 89 -16.66 -8.41 -1.25
CA LEU A 89 -17.33 -7.27 -0.62
C LEU A 89 -16.58 -5.96 -0.81
N VAL A 90 -15.27 -6.01 -1.01
CA VAL A 90 -14.44 -4.81 -1.03
C VAL A 90 -13.80 -4.53 -2.39
N GLU A 91 -13.75 -5.50 -3.28
CA GLU A 91 -13.05 -5.35 -4.54
C GLU A 91 -13.61 -4.23 -5.41
N GLN A 92 -14.93 -4.19 -5.60
CA GLN A 92 -15.55 -3.14 -6.40
C GLN A 92 -15.44 -1.76 -5.75
N PRO A 93 -15.77 -1.60 -4.46
CA PRO A 93 -15.56 -0.30 -3.81
C PRO A 93 -14.10 0.15 -3.85
N ALA A 94 -13.14 -0.77 -3.75
CA ALA A 94 -11.73 -0.42 -3.84
C ALA A 94 -11.38 0.14 -5.22
N ARG A 95 -11.85 -0.51 -6.28
CA ARG A 95 -11.60 -0.02 -7.63
C ARG A 95 -12.25 1.33 -7.87
N GLU A 96 -13.46 1.52 -7.38
CA GLU A 96 -14.17 2.79 -7.50
C GLU A 96 -13.44 3.90 -6.73
N ALA A 97 -12.79 3.56 -5.62
CA ALA A 97 -12.02 4.51 -4.83
C ALA A 97 -10.64 4.80 -5.44
N GLY A 98 -10.26 4.11 -6.51
CA GLY A 98 -9.02 4.37 -7.21
C GLY A 98 -7.87 3.41 -6.90
N PHE A 99 -8.15 2.31 -6.19
CA PHE A 99 -7.14 1.29 -5.93
C PHE A 99 -6.94 0.41 -7.16
N ALA A 100 -5.70 -0.02 -7.37
CA ALA A 100 -5.36 -0.93 -8.46
C ALA A 100 -5.84 -2.36 -8.18
N GLY A 101 -6.01 -2.70 -6.92
CA GLY A 101 -6.49 -4.01 -6.52
C GLY A 101 -6.67 -4.09 -5.02
N CYS A 102 -7.07 -5.28 -4.57
CA CYS A 102 -7.34 -5.53 -3.16
C CYS A 102 -6.70 -6.84 -2.74
N TRP A 103 -5.98 -6.83 -1.62
CA TRP A 103 -5.39 -8.02 -1.04
C TRP A 103 -6.10 -8.35 0.27
N THR A 104 -6.58 -9.59 0.42
CA THR A 104 -7.17 -10.04 1.68
C THR A 104 -6.08 -10.48 2.65
N LYS A 105 -6.28 -10.18 3.93
CA LYS A 105 -5.34 -10.60 4.98
C LYS A 105 -5.64 -12.03 5.42
N PRO A 106 -4.64 -12.83 5.75
CA PRO A 106 -3.21 -12.48 5.66
C PRO A 106 -2.78 -12.39 4.20
N VAL A 107 -1.96 -11.38 3.89
CA VAL A 107 -1.50 -11.14 2.53
C VAL A 107 -0.57 -12.26 2.10
N GLU A 108 -0.80 -12.83 0.93
CA GLU A 108 0.04 -13.91 0.42
C GLU A 108 1.40 -13.39 -0.01
N LEU A 109 2.44 -14.03 0.51
CA LEU A 109 3.82 -13.68 0.22
C LEU A 109 4.08 -13.60 -1.28
N GLN A 110 3.64 -14.63 -2.03
CA GLN A 110 3.92 -14.70 -3.45
C GLN A 110 3.22 -13.59 -4.23
N GLN A 111 2.00 -13.25 -3.83
CA GLN A 111 1.24 -12.18 -4.47
C GLN A 111 1.95 -10.84 -4.32
N VAL A 112 2.43 -10.55 -3.12
CA VAL A 112 3.17 -9.31 -2.83
C VAL A 112 4.47 -9.28 -3.63
N LEU A 113 5.23 -10.37 -3.59
CA LEU A 113 6.51 -10.43 -4.29
C LEU A 113 6.35 -10.29 -5.79
N ASN A 114 5.33 -10.92 -6.37
CA ASN A 114 5.07 -10.81 -7.80
C ASN A 114 4.81 -9.35 -8.20
N GLU A 115 3.98 -8.65 -7.43
CA GLU A 115 3.67 -7.27 -7.73
C GLU A 115 4.88 -6.36 -7.58
N LEU A 116 5.64 -6.51 -6.50
CA LEU A 116 6.80 -5.68 -6.24
C LEU A 116 7.92 -5.92 -7.25
N ASN A 117 8.18 -7.19 -7.57
CA ASN A 117 9.21 -7.53 -8.54
C ASN A 117 8.84 -7.07 -9.94
N ARG A 118 7.56 -7.18 -10.31
CA ARG A 118 7.08 -6.71 -11.60
C ARG A 118 7.31 -5.20 -11.75
N ARG A 119 7.04 -4.43 -10.70
CA ARG A 119 7.22 -2.98 -10.75
C ARG A 119 8.68 -2.60 -10.81
N SER A 120 9.52 -3.27 -10.04
CA SER A 120 10.95 -3.02 -10.03
C SER A 120 11.57 -3.36 -11.38
N ASP A 121 11.26 -4.55 -11.93
CA ASP A 121 11.77 -4.99 -13.22
C ASP A 121 11.20 -4.17 -14.36
N GLY A 122 9.93 -3.81 -14.28
CA GLY A 122 9.27 -2.99 -15.29
C GLY A 122 9.91 -1.63 -15.44
N SER A 123 10.41 -1.04 -14.35
CA SER A 123 11.06 0.25 -14.43
C SER A 123 12.46 0.12 -15.05
N VAL A 124 13.10 -1.03 -14.93
CA VAL A 124 14.42 -1.28 -15.53
C VAL A 124 14.29 -1.63 -17.01
N ALA A 125 13.24 -2.32 -17.38
CA ALA A 125 13.04 -2.80 -18.75
C ALA A 125 12.80 -1.67 -19.74
N ARG A 126 12.61 -0.49 -19.27
CA ARG A 126 12.37 0.68 -20.11
C ARG A 126 13.54 1.62 -20.15
#